data_b9270594773d744885f5e1673b442d8d
#
_entry.id   b9270594773d744885f5e1673b442d8d
#
_cell.length_a   1.000
_cell.length_b   1.000
_cell.length_c   1.000
_cell.angle_alpha   90.00
_cell.angle_beta   90.00
_cell.angle_gamma   90.00
#
_symmetry.space_group_name_H-M   'P 1'
#
loop_
_entity.id
_entity.type
_entity.pdbx_description
1 polymer ?
#
loop_
_entity_poly.entity_id
_entity_poly.type
_entity_poly.pdbx_seq_one_letter_code
_entity_poly.pdbx_strand_id
1 'polypeptide(L)'
;MSKSARTPLLIIFLTVFIDLLGFGIVLPLLPRYAKSFQASGLTLGLLMASFSVMQLVFAPIWGRVSDRVGRRPILILGLAGSAFFYTLFGYCTSLGPSGSLLGLGVIPWLFLCRIGAGIAGATIPTAQAYIADVTGPQQRAAGMALIGAAFGIGFTFGPLLGAAFVPGDFSDFRRSGNPVVQTLKLAEPQLAQIDQAQEAYLQARRELGRSSRRLDRDHLKQQRDEQILAVMNDQQQAEWRRLNAPVSAPGYVAGALSFLALLSAIFLLPESLSAQSQPQGRHWMDLSSLQQALGKPSIGLILLTTFLTTFAFAQFESTLSLLTDFLGMADRSNYLVFAYIGLVLTLSQGLLVRRLLPRVGELKMAVAGTILMTVGLLAVSWAADRESTSLLYSVLPLSVVGFSATNPSLQSLLSRRTSADQQGGILGLGQSMSALARILGPTLGLTLSDNSILRPYQVGAGLMLVSVLMTLALRKSPETETSDTPADVTTPA
;
A
#
# COMPACT_ATOMS: atom_id res chain seq x y z
N MET A 1 2.54 31.07 -9.76
CA MET A 1 2.81 30.91 -8.30
C MET A 1 3.70 32.03 -7.86
N SER A 2 3.30 32.81 -6.85
CA SER A 2 4.17 33.82 -6.23
C SER A 2 5.39 33.13 -5.61
N LYS A 3 6.55 33.80 -5.59
CA LYS A 3 7.77 33.25 -4.94
C LYS A 3 7.51 32.88 -3.46
N SER A 4 6.61 33.60 -2.79
CA SER A 4 6.24 33.40 -1.38
C SER A 4 5.53 32.06 -1.07
N ALA A 5 4.74 31.51 -2.01
CA ALA A 5 4.03 30.25 -1.79
C ALA A 5 4.82 29.00 -2.22
N ARG A 6 5.88 29.13 -3.00
CA ARG A 6 6.64 27.99 -3.52
C ARG A 6 7.45 27.26 -2.44
N THR A 7 8.05 27.99 -1.51
CA THR A 7 8.89 27.39 -0.46
C THR A 7 8.07 26.55 0.53
N PRO A 8 6.94 27.02 1.12
CA PRO A 8 6.11 26.19 1.99
C PRO A 8 5.55 24.94 1.29
N LEU A 9 5.15 25.07 0.00
CA LEU A 9 4.64 23.93 -0.78
C LEU A 9 5.73 22.89 -1.04
N LEU A 10 6.96 23.30 -1.30
CA LEU A 10 8.07 22.36 -1.46
C LEU A 10 8.39 21.64 -0.16
N ILE A 11 8.38 22.36 0.97
CA ILE A 11 8.69 21.79 2.28
C ILE A 11 7.63 20.75 2.66
N ILE A 12 6.34 21.09 2.56
CA ILE A 12 5.27 20.13 2.88
C ILE A 12 5.27 18.93 1.93
N PHE A 13 5.57 19.15 0.64
CA PHE A 13 5.75 18.04 -0.31
C PHE A 13 6.88 17.12 0.12
N LEU A 14 8.06 17.64 0.42
CA LEU A 14 9.21 16.85 0.88
C LEU A 14 8.92 16.12 2.17
N THR A 15 8.25 16.78 3.12
CA THR A 15 7.84 16.19 4.40
C THR A 15 6.94 14.98 4.18
N VAL A 16 5.88 15.14 3.40
CA VAL A 16 4.93 14.04 3.07
C VAL A 16 5.61 12.96 2.23
N PHE A 17 6.43 13.36 1.26
CA PHE A 17 7.15 12.42 0.39
C PHE A 17 8.12 11.53 1.17
N ILE A 18 8.92 12.10 2.08
CA ILE A 18 9.89 11.33 2.87
C ILE A 18 9.17 10.37 3.83
N ASP A 19 8.05 10.78 4.44
CA ASP A 19 7.25 9.88 5.29
C ASP A 19 6.66 8.71 4.48
N LEU A 20 6.17 8.99 3.28
CA LEU A 20 5.66 7.96 2.36
C LEU A 20 6.76 7.05 1.81
N LEU A 21 7.99 7.53 1.65
CA LEU A 21 9.14 6.67 1.37
C LEU A 21 9.34 5.65 2.48
N GLY A 22 9.31 6.09 3.75
CA GLY A 22 9.42 5.22 4.91
C GLY A 22 8.34 4.12 4.93
N PHE A 23 7.10 4.49 4.67
CA PHE A 23 5.99 3.54 4.53
C PHE A 23 6.25 2.54 3.38
N GLY A 24 6.64 3.03 2.20
CA GLY A 24 6.91 2.20 1.01
C GLY A 24 8.07 1.22 1.19
N ILE A 25 9.05 1.54 2.06
CA ILE A 25 10.15 0.63 2.40
C ILE A 25 9.64 -0.56 3.22
N VAL A 26 8.75 -0.35 4.20
CA VAL A 26 8.32 -1.40 5.14
C VAL A 26 7.27 -2.32 4.51
N LEU A 27 6.39 -1.79 3.67
CA LEU A 27 5.21 -2.48 3.14
C LEU A 27 5.52 -3.81 2.44
N PRO A 28 6.51 -3.92 1.51
CA PRO A 28 6.78 -5.15 0.77
C PRO A 28 7.29 -6.32 1.62
N LEU A 29 7.92 -6.02 2.75
CA LEU A 29 8.50 -7.06 3.62
C LEU A 29 7.54 -7.55 4.70
N LEU A 30 6.52 -6.77 5.04
CA LEU A 30 5.65 -7.09 6.16
C LEU A 30 5.05 -8.51 6.08
N PRO A 31 4.53 -8.99 4.91
CA PRO A 31 4.05 -10.37 4.78
C PRO A 31 5.14 -11.42 4.97
N ARG A 32 6.35 -11.16 4.49
CA ARG A 32 7.49 -12.08 4.62
C ARG A 32 7.99 -12.17 6.06
N TYR A 33 8.05 -11.05 6.78
CA TYR A 33 8.42 -11.03 8.20
C TYR A 33 7.43 -11.82 9.05
N ALA A 34 6.13 -11.55 8.88
CA ALA A 34 5.11 -12.28 9.62
C ALA A 34 5.15 -13.79 9.32
N LYS A 35 5.49 -14.19 8.08
CA LYS A 35 5.74 -15.58 7.72
C LYS A 35 6.95 -16.16 8.46
N SER A 36 8.06 -15.43 8.56
CA SER A 36 9.24 -15.84 9.32
C SER A 36 8.93 -16.06 10.81
N PHE A 37 7.92 -15.34 11.33
CA PHE A 37 7.40 -15.50 12.69
C PHE A 37 6.24 -16.51 12.78
N GLN A 38 5.98 -17.33 11.74
CA GLN A 38 4.93 -18.35 11.67
C GLN A 38 3.52 -17.80 11.88
N ALA A 39 3.27 -16.55 11.50
CA ALA A 39 1.96 -15.92 11.59
C ALA A 39 0.99 -16.52 10.56
N SER A 40 -0.27 -16.79 10.99
CA SER A 40 -1.35 -17.18 10.07
C SER A 40 -1.70 -16.04 9.11
N GLY A 41 -2.35 -16.36 7.99
CA GLY A 41 -2.82 -15.33 7.05
C GLY A 41 -3.79 -14.34 7.70
N LEU A 42 -4.63 -14.80 8.64
CA LEU A 42 -5.50 -13.91 9.41
C LEU A 42 -4.68 -12.94 10.29
N THR A 43 -3.70 -13.45 11.05
CA THR A 43 -2.83 -12.62 11.89
C THR A 43 -2.08 -11.58 11.04
N LEU A 44 -1.57 -12.01 9.90
CA LEU A 44 -0.90 -11.13 8.95
C LEU A 44 -1.85 -10.08 8.36
N GLY A 45 -3.06 -10.49 7.98
CA GLY A 45 -4.09 -9.59 7.47
C GLY A 45 -4.48 -8.53 8.50
N LEU A 46 -4.68 -8.94 9.76
CA LEU A 46 -4.96 -8.01 10.86
C LEU A 46 -3.78 -7.08 11.15
N LEU A 47 -2.55 -7.58 11.05
CA LEU A 47 -1.34 -6.75 11.20
C LEU A 47 -1.27 -5.66 10.12
N MET A 48 -1.60 -5.98 8.88
CA MET A 48 -1.67 -4.98 7.80
C MET A 48 -2.85 -4.03 8.00
N ALA A 49 -4.03 -4.56 8.36
CA ALA A 49 -5.24 -3.78 8.58
C ALA A 49 -5.09 -2.80 9.76
N SER A 50 -4.35 -3.16 10.82
CA SER A 50 -4.20 -2.35 12.03
C SER A 50 -3.72 -0.92 11.74
N PHE A 51 -2.79 -0.75 10.80
CA PHE A 51 -2.34 0.55 10.33
C PHE A 51 -3.49 1.36 9.69
N SER A 52 -4.23 0.74 8.77
CA SER A 52 -5.34 1.41 8.07
C SER A 52 -6.52 1.73 8.98
N VAL A 53 -6.80 0.87 9.98
CA VAL A 53 -7.81 1.14 11.03
C VAL A 53 -7.43 2.39 11.81
N MET A 54 -6.18 2.48 12.24
CA MET A 54 -5.72 3.67 12.98
C MET A 54 -5.75 4.93 12.11
N GLN A 55 -5.38 4.85 10.85
CA GLN A 55 -5.54 5.97 9.92
C GLN A 55 -7.00 6.39 9.77
N LEU A 56 -7.93 5.45 9.62
CA LEU A 56 -9.37 5.74 9.50
C LEU A 56 -9.90 6.49 10.73
N VAL A 57 -9.51 6.05 11.93
CA VAL A 57 -9.97 6.63 13.20
C VAL A 57 -9.30 7.97 13.48
N PHE A 58 -7.98 8.07 13.29
CA PHE A 58 -7.20 9.24 13.73
C PHE A 58 -7.10 10.36 12.68
N ALA A 59 -7.32 10.07 11.39
CA ALA A 59 -7.26 11.12 10.35
C ALA A 59 -8.26 12.28 10.62
N PRO A 60 -9.54 12.03 10.93
CA PRO A 60 -10.48 13.10 11.28
C PRO A 60 -10.16 13.76 12.65
N ILE A 61 -9.52 13.03 13.56
CA ILE A 61 -9.10 13.57 14.87
C ILE A 61 -7.96 14.57 14.66
N TRP A 62 -6.89 14.16 13.98
CA TRP A 62 -5.75 15.04 13.69
C TRP A 62 -6.16 16.25 12.84
N GLY A 63 -7.05 16.06 11.86
CA GLY A 63 -7.61 17.18 11.10
C GLY A 63 -8.19 18.25 12.01
N ARG A 64 -9.11 17.86 12.92
CA ARG A 64 -9.77 18.80 13.85
C ARG A 64 -8.84 19.38 14.91
N VAL A 65 -7.93 18.58 15.47
CA VAL A 65 -6.95 19.07 16.43
C VAL A 65 -6.04 20.10 15.75
N SER A 66 -5.65 19.84 14.49
CA SER A 66 -4.83 20.78 13.73
C SER A 66 -5.54 22.10 13.39
N ASP A 67 -6.89 22.12 13.33
CA ASP A 67 -7.69 23.33 13.17
C ASP A 67 -7.63 24.24 14.41
N ARG A 68 -7.29 23.69 15.57
CA ARG A 68 -7.24 24.43 16.85
C ARG A 68 -5.82 24.74 17.31
N VAL A 69 -4.91 23.77 17.21
CA VAL A 69 -3.55 23.85 17.76
C VAL A 69 -2.56 24.37 16.72
N GLY A 70 -2.93 24.33 15.44
CA GLY A 70 -2.06 24.63 14.30
C GLY A 70 -1.73 23.37 13.48
N ARG A 71 -1.39 23.59 12.21
CA ARG A 71 -1.05 22.50 11.28
C ARG A 71 0.32 21.92 11.59
N ARG A 72 1.29 22.81 11.81
CA ARG A 72 2.69 22.45 12.05
C ARG A 72 2.89 21.53 13.25
N PRO A 73 2.34 21.77 14.46
CA PRO A 73 2.52 20.90 15.62
C PRO A 73 2.03 19.47 15.36
N ILE A 74 0.90 19.29 14.66
CA ILE A 74 0.35 17.98 14.35
C ILE A 74 1.21 17.23 13.34
N LEU A 75 1.71 17.91 12.32
CA LEU A 75 2.65 17.32 11.36
C LEU A 75 3.96 16.88 12.02
N ILE A 76 4.51 17.70 12.93
CA ILE A 76 5.71 17.38 13.72
C ILE A 76 5.45 16.15 14.61
N LEU A 77 4.31 16.09 15.31
CA LEU A 77 3.94 14.95 16.16
C LEU A 77 3.82 13.66 15.35
N GLY A 78 3.18 13.73 14.17
CA GLY A 78 3.07 12.59 13.25
C GLY A 78 4.43 12.07 12.80
N LEU A 79 5.31 12.96 12.36
CA LEU A 79 6.67 12.58 11.93
C LEU A 79 7.51 12.00 13.06
N ALA A 80 7.42 12.56 14.28
CA ALA A 80 8.09 12.02 15.48
C ALA A 80 7.60 10.59 15.78
N GLY A 81 6.27 10.37 15.71
CA GLY A 81 5.68 9.05 15.85
C GLY A 81 6.13 8.08 14.75
N SER A 82 6.13 8.50 13.49
CA SER A 82 6.63 7.68 12.36
C SER A 82 8.09 7.29 12.58
N ALA A 83 8.96 8.24 12.92
CA ALA A 83 10.38 7.97 13.20
C ALA A 83 10.56 6.96 14.33
N PHE A 84 9.82 7.12 15.43
CA PHE A 84 9.87 6.21 16.58
C PHE A 84 9.38 4.80 16.21
N PHE A 85 8.19 4.67 15.63
CA PHE A 85 7.57 3.37 15.38
C PHE A 85 8.24 2.59 14.24
N TYR A 86 8.81 3.25 13.22
CA TYR A 86 9.62 2.56 12.20
C TYR A 86 10.97 2.09 12.77
N THR A 87 11.61 2.88 13.63
CA THR A 87 12.83 2.46 14.32
C THR A 87 12.55 1.28 15.25
N LEU A 88 11.47 1.34 16.03
CA LEU A 88 11.02 0.23 16.88
C LEU A 88 10.70 -1.02 16.04
N PHE A 89 10.08 -0.88 14.87
CA PHE A 89 9.84 -1.98 13.93
C PHE A 89 11.16 -2.64 13.50
N GLY A 90 12.17 -1.83 13.13
CA GLY A 90 13.51 -2.33 12.80
C GLY A 90 14.15 -3.08 13.96
N TYR A 91 14.03 -2.56 15.18
CA TYR A 91 14.53 -3.21 16.39
C TYR A 91 13.81 -4.54 16.67
N CYS A 92 12.48 -4.57 16.65
CA CYS A 92 11.73 -5.79 16.89
C CYS A 92 12.02 -6.88 15.85
N THR A 93 12.18 -6.50 14.57
CA THR A 93 12.54 -7.45 13.51
C THR A 93 13.97 -7.99 13.69
N SER A 94 14.89 -7.20 14.26
CA SER A 94 16.27 -7.65 14.53
C SER A 94 16.38 -8.71 15.63
N LEU A 95 15.36 -8.86 16.48
CA LEU A 95 15.31 -9.90 17.53
C LEU A 95 15.16 -11.32 16.96
N GLY A 96 14.68 -11.44 15.71
CA GLY A 96 14.48 -12.72 15.05
C GLY A 96 13.28 -13.53 15.55
N PRO A 97 13.01 -14.71 14.98
CA PRO A 97 11.79 -15.50 15.27
C PRO A 97 11.65 -15.97 16.72
N SER A 98 12.75 -16.28 17.37
CA SER A 98 12.79 -16.72 18.78
C SER A 98 13.00 -15.57 19.77
N GLY A 99 13.11 -14.34 19.26
CA GLY A 99 13.34 -13.16 20.09
C GLY A 99 12.13 -12.78 20.94
N SER A 100 12.39 -12.21 22.09
CA SER A 100 11.36 -11.65 22.96
C SER A 100 11.82 -10.31 23.52
N LEU A 101 10.88 -9.42 23.74
CA LEU A 101 11.09 -8.12 24.37
C LEU A 101 10.07 -7.98 25.51
N LEU A 102 10.51 -7.67 26.71
CA LEU A 102 9.68 -7.57 27.92
C LEU A 102 8.75 -8.80 28.13
N GLY A 103 9.25 -10.01 27.83
CA GLY A 103 8.49 -11.25 27.99
C GLY A 103 7.47 -11.56 26.89
N LEU A 104 7.33 -10.68 25.88
CA LEU A 104 6.44 -10.86 24.74
C LEU A 104 7.24 -11.20 23.49
N GLY A 105 6.75 -12.14 22.67
CA GLY A 105 7.32 -12.43 21.35
C GLY A 105 7.21 -11.23 20.38
N VAL A 106 7.81 -11.35 19.21
CA VAL A 106 7.93 -10.25 18.25
C VAL A 106 6.59 -9.80 17.67
N ILE A 107 5.64 -10.70 17.41
CA ILE A 107 4.35 -10.37 16.74
C ILE A 107 3.54 -9.27 17.46
N PRO A 108 3.31 -9.32 18.79
CA PRO A 108 2.64 -8.23 19.51
C PRO A 108 3.31 -6.87 19.33
N TRP A 109 4.65 -6.85 19.28
CA TRP A 109 5.40 -5.61 19.05
C TRP A 109 5.25 -5.09 17.62
N LEU A 110 5.18 -5.98 16.63
CA LEU A 110 4.86 -5.57 15.25
C LEU A 110 3.47 -4.94 15.15
N PHE A 111 2.47 -5.47 15.89
CA PHE A 111 1.15 -4.83 16.00
C PHE A 111 1.25 -3.45 16.64
N LEU A 112 1.99 -3.30 17.73
CA LEU A 112 2.20 -2.00 18.38
C LEU A 112 2.84 -0.99 17.42
N CYS A 113 3.88 -1.43 16.68
CA CYS A 113 4.53 -0.59 15.67
C CYS A 113 3.55 -0.16 14.57
N ARG A 114 2.72 -1.07 14.08
CA ARG A 114 1.73 -0.78 13.02
C ARG A 114 0.62 0.13 13.50
N ILE A 115 0.09 -0.08 14.70
CA ILE A 115 -0.89 0.77 15.36
C ILE A 115 -0.32 2.18 15.55
N GLY A 116 0.86 2.28 16.15
CA GLY A 116 1.51 3.56 16.39
C GLY A 116 1.86 4.31 15.11
N ALA A 117 2.43 3.62 14.11
CA ALA A 117 2.69 4.22 12.80
C ALA A 117 1.41 4.64 12.07
N GLY A 118 0.29 3.89 12.24
CA GLY A 118 -1.02 4.26 11.69
C GLY A 118 -1.59 5.54 12.32
N ILE A 119 -1.47 5.69 13.64
CA ILE A 119 -1.85 6.92 14.37
C ILE A 119 -0.99 8.09 13.89
N ALA A 120 0.33 7.89 13.82
CA ALA A 120 1.30 8.90 13.41
C ALA A 120 1.10 9.32 11.94
N GLY A 121 0.90 8.36 11.03
CA GLY A 121 0.70 8.60 9.59
C GLY A 121 -0.70 9.10 9.21
N ALA A 122 -1.63 9.25 10.16
CA ALA A 122 -2.97 9.78 9.92
C ALA A 122 -3.00 11.30 9.69
N THR A 123 -1.86 11.93 9.41
CA THR A 123 -1.69 13.39 9.23
C THR A 123 -1.92 13.90 7.81
N ILE A 124 -2.26 13.04 6.86
CA ILE A 124 -2.53 13.45 5.46
C ILE A 124 -3.61 14.54 5.35
N PRO A 125 -4.76 14.49 6.07
CA PRO A 125 -5.73 15.58 6.04
C PRO A 125 -5.16 16.91 6.57
N THR A 126 -4.28 16.86 7.57
CA THR A 126 -3.57 18.04 8.08
C THR A 126 -2.64 18.63 7.01
N ALA A 127 -1.91 17.79 6.26
CA ALA A 127 -1.07 18.25 5.15
C ALA A 127 -1.92 18.86 4.01
N GLN A 128 -3.08 18.30 3.71
CA GLN A 128 -4.03 18.86 2.76
C GLN A 128 -4.56 20.22 3.20
N ALA A 129 -4.91 20.33 4.49
CA ALA A 129 -5.35 21.60 5.08
C ALA A 129 -4.23 22.65 5.04
N TYR A 130 -2.99 22.27 5.38
CA TYR A 130 -1.83 23.15 5.25
C TYR A 130 -1.69 23.70 3.82
N ILE A 131 -1.78 22.83 2.81
CA ILE A 131 -1.73 23.25 1.40
C ILE A 131 -2.87 24.20 1.07
N ALA A 132 -4.09 23.93 1.55
CA ALA A 132 -5.23 24.80 1.34
C ALA A 132 -5.06 26.18 1.95
N ASP A 133 -4.38 26.28 3.12
CA ASP A 133 -4.10 27.53 3.81
C ASP A 133 -3.06 28.40 3.07
N VAL A 134 -2.02 27.77 2.46
CA VAL A 134 -0.93 28.48 1.78
C VAL A 134 -1.18 28.69 0.28
N THR A 135 -2.30 28.18 -0.28
CA THR A 135 -2.65 28.32 -1.70
C THR A 135 -3.96 29.05 -1.88
N GLY A 136 -3.99 30.01 -2.81
CA GLY A 136 -5.25 30.63 -3.24
C GLY A 136 -6.16 29.64 -3.99
N PRO A 137 -7.47 29.94 -4.14
CA PRO A 137 -8.48 29.06 -4.75
C PRO A 137 -8.07 28.50 -6.11
N GLN A 138 -7.46 29.31 -6.97
CA GLN A 138 -7.02 28.93 -8.32
C GLN A 138 -5.83 27.95 -8.34
N GLN A 139 -5.00 27.97 -7.30
CA GLN A 139 -3.78 27.13 -7.20
C GLN A 139 -3.95 25.92 -6.28
N ARG A 140 -5.07 25.86 -5.56
CA ARG A 140 -5.36 24.78 -4.57
C ARG A 140 -5.33 23.38 -5.19
N ALA A 141 -5.95 23.23 -6.37
CA ALA A 141 -5.95 21.94 -7.08
C ALA A 141 -4.54 21.48 -7.44
N ALA A 142 -3.67 22.39 -7.91
CA ALA A 142 -2.27 22.08 -8.20
C ALA A 142 -1.48 21.74 -6.93
N GLY A 143 -1.76 22.41 -5.81
CA GLY A 143 -1.16 22.11 -4.50
C GLY A 143 -1.56 20.71 -4.00
N MET A 144 -2.85 20.36 -4.09
CA MET A 144 -3.35 19.03 -3.70
C MET A 144 -2.76 17.90 -4.56
N ALA A 145 -2.51 18.18 -5.86
CA ALA A 145 -1.85 17.22 -6.74
C ALA A 145 -0.43 16.84 -6.28
N LEU A 146 0.25 17.70 -5.50
CA LEU A 146 1.57 17.39 -4.92
C LEU A 146 1.51 16.22 -3.94
N ILE A 147 0.44 16.09 -3.16
CA ILE A 147 0.27 14.93 -2.26
C ILE A 147 0.12 13.64 -3.08
N GLY A 148 -0.70 13.68 -4.13
CA GLY A 148 -0.82 12.53 -5.05
C GLY A 148 0.52 12.16 -5.70
N ALA A 149 1.32 13.16 -6.09
CA ALA A 149 2.66 12.95 -6.62
C ALA A 149 3.60 12.37 -5.56
N ALA A 150 3.54 12.85 -4.30
CA ALA A 150 4.32 12.29 -3.19
C ALA A 150 3.99 10.81 -2.95
N PHE A 151 2.71 10.43 -3.01
CA PHE A 151 2.28 9.02 -2.95
C PHE A 151 2.88 8.20 -4.09
N GLY A 152 2.68 8.60 -5.35
CA GLY A 152 3.18 7.86 -6.51
C GLY A 152 4.70 7.67 -6.50
N ILE A 153 5.43 8.76 -6.23
CA ILE A 153 6.89 8.74 -6.17
C ILE A 153 7.35 7.94 -4.94
N GLY A 154 6.71 8.10 -3.77
CA GLY A 154 7.01 7.36 -2.55
C GLY A 154 6.83 5.86 -2.71
N PHE A 155 5.74 5.42 -3.35
CA PHE A 155 5.49 4.01 -3.67
C PHE A 155 6.46 3.43 -4.72
N THR A 156 7.10 4.26 -5.53
CA THR A 156 8.13 3.82 -6.48
C THR A 156 9.50 3.75 -5.82
N PHE A 157 9.91 4.85 -5.20
CA PHE A 157 11.27 4.98 -4.66
C PHE A 157 11.43 4.32 -3.28
N GLY A 158 10.35 4.18 -2.50
CA GLY A 158 10.37 3.47 -1.22
C GLY A 158 10.88 2.03 -1.36
N PRO A 159 10.20 1.19 -2.15
CA PRO A 159 10.68 -0.16 -2.43
C PRO A 159 12.05 -0.19 -3.13
N LEU A 160 12.33 0.74 -4.05
CA LEU A 160 13.64 0.81 -4.70
C LEU A 160 14.78 1.06 -3.70
N LEU A 161 14.55 1.97 -2.76
CA LEU A 161 15.49 2.21 -1.65
C LEU A 161 15.59 0.99 -0.75
N GLY A 162 14.46 0.36 -0.40
CA GLY A 162 14.43 -0.87 0.37
C GLY A 162 15.28 -1.99 -0.24
N ALA A 163 15.23 -2.14 -1.57
CA ALA A 163 16.04 -3.11 -2.30
C ALA A 163 17.57 -2.91 -2.15
N ALA A 164 18.01 -1.67 -1.88
CA ALA A 164 19.44 -1.38 -1.68
C ALA A 164 19.97 -1.88 -0.32
N PHE A 165 19.08 -2.04 0.67
CA PHE A 165 19.44 -2.46 2.03
C PHE A 165 19.12 -3.93 2.34
N VAL A 166 18.64 -4.67 1.34
CA VAL A 166 18.32 -6.09 1.48
C VAL A 166 19.33 -6.90 0.69
N PRO A 167 19.88 -7.99 1.27
CA PRO A 167 20.79 -8.87 0.57
C PRO A 167 20.21 -9.41 -0.74
N GLY A 168 21.07 -9.74 -1.69
CA GLY A 168 20.68 -10.39 -2.93
C GLY A 168 20.16 -11.82 -2.70
N ASP A 169 19.86 -12.50 -3.81
CA ASP A 169 19.42 -13.89 -3.76
C ASP A 169 20.58 -14.81 -3.35
N PHE A 170 20.39 -15.52 -2.27
CA PHE A 170 21.34 -16.50 -1.75
C PHE A 170 20.87 -17.95 -1.90
N SER A 171 19.71 -18.16 -2.52
CA SER A 171 19.08 -19.48 -2.62
C SER A 171 19.73 -20.41 -3.66
N ASP A 172 20.51 -19.86 -4.61
CA ASP A 172 21.16 -20.64 -5.65
C ASP A 172 22.63 -20.93 -5.30
N PHE A 173 22.84 -22.01 -4.57
CA PHE A 173 24.18 -22.47 -4.15
C PHE A 173 25.08 -22.91 -5.32
N ARG A 174 24.52 -23.23 -6.50
CA ARG A 174 25.26 -23.66 -7.69
C ARG A 174 25.85 -22.49 -8.47
N ARG A 175 25.43 -21.26 -8.18
CA ARG A 175 25.90 -20.10 -8.89
C ARG A 175 27.36 -19.83 -8.56
N SER A 176 28.25 -19.96 -9.52
CA SER A 176 29.66 -19.60 -9.38
C SER A 176 29.79 -18.20 -8.80
N GLY A 177 30.45 -18.09 -7.63
CA GLY A 177 30.62 -16.83 -6.91
C GLY A 177 29.45 -16.48 -5.96
N ASN A 178 28.57 -17.42 -5.59
CA ASN A 178 27.53 -17.16 -4.58
C ASN A 178 28.18 -16.65 -3.28
N PRO A 179 27.85 -15.43 -2.80
CA PRO A 179 28.44 -14.85 -1.59
C PRO A 179 28.25 -15.71 -0.35
N VAL A 180 27.13 -16.45 -0.26
CA VAL A 180 26.83 -17.34 0.88
C VAL A 180 27.82 -18.48 0.95
N VAL A 181 28.11 -19.14 -0.18
CA VAL A 181 29.08 -20.24 -0.23
C VAL A 181 30.46 -19.74 0.20
N GLN A 182 30.86 -18.56 -0.25
CA GLN A 182 32.14 -17.94 0.15
C GLN A 182 32.14 -17.52 1.62
N THR A 183 31.05 -16.93 2.11
CA THR A 183 30.92 -16.48 3.51
C THR A 183 30.91 -17.65 4.47
N LEU A 184 30.15 -18.71 4.15
CA LEU A 184 30.04 -19.92 4.98
C LEU A 184 31.23 -20.86 4.81
N LYS A 185 32.11 -20.63 3.81
CA LYS A 185 33.28 -21.51 3.53
C LYS A 185 32.85 -22.97 3.43
N LEU A 186 31.80 -23.26 2.69
CA LEU A 186 31.25 -24.60 2.52
C LEU A 186 32.24 -25.48 1.74
N ALA A 187 32.48 -26.69 2.24
CA ALA A 187 33.30 -27.69 1.57
C ALA A 187 32.50 -28.40 0.46
N GLU A 188 33.16 -28.89 -0.59
CA GLU A 188 32.51 -29.60 -1.70
C GLU A 188 31.53 -30.71 -1.27
N PRO A 189 31.85 -31.58 -0.27
CA PRO A 189 30.89 -32.59 0.17
C PRO A 189 29.65 -31.98 0.85
N GLN A 190 29.76 -30.83 1.53
CA GLN A 190 28.64 -30.13 2.12
C GLN A 190 27.75 -29.53 1.00
N LEU A 191 28.35 -28.95 -0.04
CA LEU A 191 27.62 -28.43 -1.19
C LEU A 191 26.83 -29.53 -1.90
N ALA A 192 27.40 -30.72 -2.08
CA ALA A 192 26.70 -31.85 -2.70
C ALA A 192 25.47 -32.29 -1.88
N GLN A 193 25.58 -32.32 -0.55
CA GLN A 193 24.44 -32.67 0.32
C GLN A 193 23.38 -31.58 0.35
N ILE A 194 23.77 -30.29 0.31
CA ILE A 194 22.84 -29.15 0.23
C ILE A 194 22.09 -29.19 -1.11
N ASP A 195 22.78 -29.49 -2.21
CA ASP A 195 22.17 -29.65 -3.53
C ASP A 195 21.18 -30.80 -3.54
N GLN A 196 21.50 -31.93 -2.93
CA GLN A 196 20.59 -33.07 -2.80
C GLN A 196 19.31 -32.69 -2.00
N ALA A 197 19.47 -32.00 -0.86
CA ALA A 197 18.33 -31.51 -0.07
C ALA A 197 17.46 -30.53 -0.88
N GLN A 198 18.08 -29.67 -1.68
CA GLN A 198 17.39 -28.72 -2.55
C GLN A 198 16.63 -29.45 -3.68
N GLU A 199 17.22 -30.45 -4.31
CA GLU A 199 16.54 -31.25 -5.35
C GLU A 199 15.36 -32.03 -4.78
N ALA A 200 15.54 -32.67 -3.62
CA ALA A 200 14.45 -33.37 -2.92
C ALA A 200 13.29 -32.42 -2.58
N TYR A 201 13.60 -31.22 -2.10
CA TYR A 201 12.58 -30.19 -1.85
C TYR A 201 11.84 -29.80 -3.13
N LEU A 202 12.54 -29.58 -4.24
CA LEU A 202 11.93 -29.20 -5.52
C LEU A 202 11.03 -30.31 -6.06
N GLN A 203 11.44 -31.58 -5.89
CA GLN A 203 10.64 -32.74 -6.27
C GLN A 203 9.38 -32.87 -5.41
N ALA A 204 9.52 -32.86 -4.08
CA ALA A 204 8.40 -32.91 -3.16
C ALA A 204 7.40 -31.75 -3.36
N ARG A 205 7.92 -30.55 -3.66
CA ARG A 205 7.08 -29.40 -4.01
C ARG A 205 6.29 -29.59 -5.29
N ARG A 206 6.85 -30.26 -6.32
CA ARG A 206 6.12 -30.59 -7.56
C ARG A 206 5.03 -31.63 -7.29
N GLU A 207 5.31 -32.64 -6.47
CA GLU A 207 4.36 -33.70 -6.09
C GLU A 207 3.19 -33.16 -5.27
N LEU A 208 3.42 -32.21 -4.38
CA LEU A 208 2.38 -31.55 -3.57
C LEU A 208 1.32 -30.83 -4.43
N GLY A 209 1.66 -30.48 -5.67
CA GLY A 209 0.78 -29.78 -6.59
C GLY A 209 0.61 -28.29 -6.28
N ARG A 210 0.09 -27.56 -7.28
CA ARG A 210 0.02 -26.08 -7.30
C ARG A 210 -1.05 -25.49 -6.38
N SER A 211 -2.09 -26.30 -6.06
CA SER A 211 -3.19 -25.90 -5.15
C SER A 211 -2.99 -26.32 -3.69
N SER A 212 -1.80 -26.82 -3.32
CA SER A 212 -1.50 -27.21 -1.95
C SER A 212 -1.62 -26.03 -0.97
N ARG A 213 -1.98 -26.36 0.27
CA ARG A 213 -2.06 -25.35 1.34
C ARG A 213 -0.70 -24.69 1.58
N ARG A 214 -0.72 -23.44 1.96
CA ARG A 214 0.51 -22.71 2.32
C ARG A 214 1.30 -23.43 3.41
N LEU A 215 0.60 -23.96 4.44
CA LEU A 215 1.22 -24.67 5.55
C LEU A 215 2.02 -25.90 5.08
N ASP A 216 1.51 -26.66 4.12
CA ASP A 216 2.20 -27.85 3.61
C ASP A 216 3.51 -27.48 2.89
N ARG A 217 3.50 -26.37 2.16
CA ARG A 217 4.71 -25.84 1.50
C ARG A 217 5.72 -25.25 2.48
N ASP A 218 5.23 -24.56 3.52
CA ASP A 218 6.10 -24.01 4.56
C ASP A 218 6.75 -25.13 5.37
N HIS A 219 6.04 -26.24 5.60
CA HIS A 219 6.58 -27.46 6.21
C HIS A 219 7.71 -28.08 5.37
N LEU A 220 7.49 -28.23 4.06
CA LEU A 220 8.54 -28.73 3.17
C LEU A 220 9.79 -27.83 3.14
N LYS A 221 9.57 -26.51 3.16
CA LYS A 221 10.68 -25.54 3.22
C LYS A 221 11.44 -25.67 4.53
N GLN A 222 10.73 -25.84 5.65
CA GLN A 222 11.34 -26.06 6.95
C GLN A 222 12.16 -27.34 6.99
N GLN A 223 11.64 -28.45 6.47
CA GLN A 223 12.37 -29.73 6.38
C GLN A 223 13.66 -29.58 5.56
N ARG A 224 13.61 -28.89 4.42
CA ARG A 224 14.81 -28.59 3.65
C ARG A 224 15.81 -27.77 4.45
N ASP A 225 15.37 -26.73 5.12
CA ASP A 225 16.25 -25.83 5.91
C ASP A 225 16.88 -26.58 7.08
N GLU A 226 16.17 -27.50 7.72
CA GLU A 226 16.69 -28.39 8.76
C GLU A 226 17.75 -29.36 8.20
N GLN A 227 17.52 -29.93 7.01
CA GLN A 227 18.52 -30.78 6.34
C GLN A 227 19.79 -29.99 5.98
N ILE A 228 19.65 -28.76 5.48
CA ILE A 228 20.77 -27.87 5.16
C ILE A 228 21.55 -27.53 6.45
N LEU A 229 20.87 -27.22 7.54
CA LEU A 229 21.50 -26.92 8.83
C LEU A 229 22.24 -28.12 9.39
N ALA A 230 21.71 -29.33 9.23
CA ALA A 230 22.35 -30.58 9.76
C ALA A 230 23.71 -30.87 9.10
N VAL A 231 23.95 -30.37 7.88
CA VAL A 231 25.22 -30.52 7.16
C VAL A 231 26.29 -29.51 7.61
N MET A 232 25.86 -28.42 8.29
CA MET A 232 26.70 -27.29 8.69
C MET A 232 27.25 -27.47 10.11
N ASN A 233 28.48 -27.00 10.35
CA ASN A 233 29.01 -26.86 11.72
C ASN A 233 28.36 -25.68 12.45
N ASP A 234 28.58 -25.57 13.78
CA ASP A 234 27.93 -24.55 14.63
C ASP A 234 28.20 -23.12 14.16
N GLN A 235 29.42 -22.81 13.69
CA GLN A 235 29.76 -21.49 13.18
C GLN A 235 29.03 -21.18 11.85
N GLN A 236 28.97 -22.17 10.96
CA GLN A 236 28.25 -22.06 9.69
C GLN A 236 26.75 -21.94 9.95
N GLN A 237 26.18 -22.68 10.88
CA GLN A 237 24.77 -22.56 11.28
C GLN A 237 24.45 -21.18 11.85
N ALA A 238 25.31 -20.62 12.71
CA ALA A 238 25.12 -19.29 13.27
C ALA A 238 25.12 -18.22 12.16
N GLU A 239 26.07 -18.30 11.22
CA GLU A 239 26.15 -17.36 10.12
C GLU A 239 25.02 -17.57 9.10
N TRP A 240 24.60 -18.82 8.84
CA TRP A 240 23.41 -19.12 8.03
C TRP A 240 22.14 -18.51 8.61
N ARG A 241 21.92 -18.69 9.93
CA ARG A 241 20.78 -18.09 10.64
C ARG A 241 20.81 -16.57 10.55
N ARG A 242 22.00 -15.96 10.65
CA ARG A 242 22.20 -14.51 10.49
C ARG A 242 21.85 -14.03 9.09
N LEU A 243 22.30 -14.75 8.06
CA LEU A 243 22.03 -14.39 6.64
C LEU A 243 20.55 -14.56 6.25
N ASN A 244 19.86 -15.53 6.89
CA ASN A 244 18.44 -15.78 6.64
C ASN A 244 17.51 -15.11 7.69
N ALA A 245 18.06 -14.33 8.62
CA ALA A 245 17.26 -13.57 9.57
C ALA A 245 16.44 -12.49 8.86
N PRO A 246 15.25 -12.14 9.37
CA PRO A 246 14.47 -11.03 8.85
C PRO A 246 15.31 -9.75 8.80
N VAL A 247 15.36 -9.09 7.65
CA VAL A 247 16.23 -7.92 7.44
C VAL A 247 15.67 -6.72 8.19
N SER A 248 16.34 -6.28 9.25
CA SER A 248 15.90 -5.14 10.07
C SER A 248 16.23 -3.77 9.46
N ALA A 249 17.24 -3.71 8.59
CA ALA A 249 17.73 -2.47 7.98
C ALA A 249 16.63 -1.58 7.36
N PRO A 250 15.63 -2.12 6.61
CA PRO A 250 14.55 -1.30 6.06
C PRO A 250 13.76 -0.53 7.11
N GLY A 251 13.51 -1.12 8.28
CA GLY A 251 12.84 -0.43 9.39
C GLY A 251 13.65 0.74 9.92
N TYR A 252 14.95 0.56 10.13
CA TYR A 252 15.85 1.64 10.57
C TYR A 252 16.00 2.74 9.52
N VAL A 253 16.09 2.39 8.23
CA VAL A 253 16.15 3.36 7.13
C VAL A 253 14.86 4.19 7.06
N ALA A 254 13.69 3.54 7.19
CA ALA A 254 12.40 4.23 7.26
C ALA A 254 12.34 5.18 8.46
N GLY A 255 12.79 4.72 9.64
CA GLY A 255 12.88 5.55 10.84
C GLY A 255 13.81 6.76 10.66
N ALA A 256 14.98 6.57 10.07
CA ALA A 256 15.94 7.65 9.79
C ALA A 256 15.38 8.67 8.79
N LEU A 257 14.70 8.22 7.73
CA LEU A 257 14.03 9.10 6.77
C LEU A 257 12.93 9.93 7.45
N SER A 258 12.05 9.29 8.23
CA SER A 258 11.02 10.02 8.99
C SER A 258 11.63 11.00 10.02
N PHE A 259 12.78 10.67 10.61
CA PHE A 259 13.51 11.58 11.48
C PHE A 259 14.10 12.79 10.72
N LEU A 260 14.62 12.58 9.51
CA LEU A 260 15.07 13.69 8.63
C LEU A 260 13.90 14.58 8.22
N ALA A 261 12.74 13.98 7.91
CA ALA A 261 11.51 14.73 7.64
C ALA A 261 11.06 15.53 8.86
N LEU A 262 11.16 14.94 10.07
CA LEU A 262 10.88 15.61 11.34
C LEU A 262 11.77 16.85 11.54
N LEU A 263 13.07 16.71 11.36
CA LEU A 263 14.02 17.84 11.46
C LEU A 263 13.68 18.92 10.42
N SER A 264 13.39 18.52 9.17
CA SER A 264 12.95 19.45 8.13
C SER A 264 11.68 20.21 8.54
N ALA A 265 10.68 19.52 9.11
CA ALA A 265 9.46 20.17 9.58
C ALA A 265 9.70 21.11 10.77
N ILE A 266 10.56 20.72 11.71
CA ILE A 266 10.90 21.57 12.87
C ILE A 266 11.58 22.87 12.44
N PHE A 267 12.55 22.80 11.53
CA PHE A 267 13.37 23.96 11.19
C PHE A 267 12.85 24.79 10.02
N LEU A 268 12.14 24.17 9.08
CA LEU A 268 11.79 24.80 7.81
C LEU A 268 10.29 25.00 7.59
N LEU A 269 9.41 24.23 8.27
CA LEU A 269 7.97 24.33 8.03
C LEU A 269 7.36 25.47 8.86
N PRO A 270 6.87 26.58 8.25
CA PRO A 270 6.17 27.62 8.99
C PRO A 270 4.76 27.16 9.39
N GLU A 271 4.16 27.80 10.40
CA GLU A 271 2.73 27.59 10.70
C GLU A 271 1.88 28.25 9.61
N SER A 272 0.83 27.53 9.18
CA SER A 272 -0.08 28.03 8.13
C SER A 272 -1.42 28.50 8.66
N LEU A 273 -1.79 28.10 9.89
CA LEU A 273 -3.06 28.50 10.47
C LEU A 273 -3.01 29.98 10.83
N SER A 274 -3.90 30.79 10.24
CA SER A 274 -4.03 32.21 10.61
C SER A 274 -4.79 32.35 11.93
N ALA A 275 -4.36 33.28 12.79
CA ALA A 275 -4.98 33.57 14.08
C ALA A 275 -6.48 33.97 13.98
N GLN A 276 -6.95 34.31 12.79
CA GLN A 276 -8.33 34.76 12.52
C GLN A 276 -9.25 33.63 12.01
N SER A 277 -8.73 32.40 11.78
CA SER A 277 -9.55 31.28 11.30
C SER A 277 -10.42 30.73 12.43
N GLN A 278 -11.70 31.10 12.45
CA GLN A 278 -12.66 30.47 13.35
C GLN A 278 -12.89 29.01 12.98
N PRO A 279 -12.93 28.08 13.96
CA PRO A 279 -13.24 26.70 13.72
C PRO A 279 -14.67 26.58 13.18
N GLN A 280 -14.83 26.25 11.91
CA GLN A 280 -16.13 25.86 11.39
C GLN A 280 -16.51 24.50 12.00
N GLY A 281 -17.57 24.48 12.81
CA GLY A 281 -18.12 23.27 13.45
C GLY A 281 -18.65 22.29 12.40
N ARG A 282 -17.80 21.46 11.84
CA ARG A 282 -18.20 20.32 11.00
C ARG A 282 -18.58 19.15 11.91
N HIS A 283 -19.82 18.68 11.80
CA HIS A 283 -20.25 17.42 12.42
C HIS A 283 -19.39 16.25 11.96
N TRP A 284 -18.95 15.40 12.89
CA TRP A 284 -17.97 14.32 12.63
C TRP A 284 -18.47 13.26 11.65
N MET A 285 -19.69 12.80 11.82
CA MET A 285 -20.36 11.87 10.89
C MET A 285 -21.82 12.27 10.84
N ASP A 286 -22.24 12.76 9.70
CA ASP A 286 -23.64 12.93 9.44
C ASP A 286 -24.18 11.61 8.84
N LEU A 287 -24.70 10.74 9.73
CA LEU A 287 -25.35 9.49 9.31
C LEU A 287 -26.52 9.77 8.36
N SER A 288 -27.13 10.94 8.46
CA SER A 288 -28.22 11.35 7.58
C SER A 288 -27.71 11.58 6.15
N SER A 289 -26.55 12.18 5.99
CA SER A 289 -25.89 12.33 4.68
C SER A 289 -25.50 10.98 4.10
N LEU A 290 -25.08 10.01 4.92
CA LEU A 290 -24.80 8.64 4.47
C LEU A 290 -26.07 7.95 3.96
N GLN A 291 -27.17 8.02 4.71
CA GLN A 291 -28.46 7.45 4.29
C GLN A 291 -29.00 8.11 3.04
N GLN A 292 -28.93 9.44 2.93
CA GLN A 292 -29.33 10.19 1.74
C GLN A 292 -28.47 9.83 0.51
N ALA A 293 -27.14 9.68 0.68
CA ALA A 293 -26.26 9.29 -0.41
C ALA A 293 -26.55 7.87 -0.90
N LEU A 294 -26.78 6.94 0.02
CA LEU A 294 -27.17 5.55 -0.29
C LEU A 294 -28.57 5.46 -0.91
N GLY A 295 -29.45 6.42 -0.61
CA GLY A 295 -30.77 6.56 -1.23
C GLY A 295 -30.74 6.99 -2.70
N LYS A 296 -29.62 7.56 -3.20
CA LYS A 296 -29.42 7.87 -4.63
C LYS A 296 -28.73 6.68 -5.33
N PRO A 297 -29.42 5.90 -6.18
CA PRO A 297 -28.90 4.65 -6.75
C PRO A 297 -27.55 4.83 -7.45
N SER A 298 -27.34 5.93 -8.17
CA SER A 298 -26.09 6.20 -8.90
C SER A 298 -24.91 6.48 -7.95
N ILE A 299 -25.12 7.18 -6.84
CA ILE A 299 -24.08 7.46 -5.84
C ILE A 299 -23.72 6.19 -5.09
N GLY A 300 -24.72 5.41 -4.66
CA GLY A 300 -24.50 4.12 -4.00
C GLY A 300 -23.69 3.15 -4.87
N LEU A 301 -24.01 3.06 -6.18
CA LEU A 301 -23.25 2.23 -7.13
C LEU A 301 -21.80 2.70 -7.27
N ILE A 302 -21.54 4.00 -7.35
CA ILE A 302 -20.17 4.54 -7.43
C ILE A 302 -19.39 4.23 -6.15
N LEU A 303 -19.98 4.44 -4.98
CA LEU A 303 -19.36 4.16 -3.69
C LEU A 303 -19.02 2.68 -3.54
N LEU A 304 -19.95 1.78 -3.89
CA LEU A 304 -19.73 0.35 -3.81
C LEU A 304 -18.67 -0.12 -4.84
N THR A 305 -18.69 0.42 -6.06
CA THR A 305 -17.64 0.16 -7.06
C THR A 305 -16.27 0.63 -6.58
N THR A 306 -16.19 1.80 -5.92
CA THR A 306 -14.96 2.31 -5.32
C THR A 306 -14.46 1.39 -4.22
N PHE A 307 -15.36 0.90 -3.37
CA PHE A 307 -15.03 -0.10 -2.35
C PHE A 307 -14.47 -1.37 -2.98
N LEU A 308 -15.20 -2.00 -3.91
CA LEU A 308 -14.80 -3.27 -4.54
C LEU A 308 -13.46 -3.14 -5.29
N THR A 309 -13.27 -2.06 -6.03
CA THR A 309 -12.02 -1.81 -6.78
C THR A 309 -10.84 -1.63 -5.83
N THR A 310 -11.00 -0.81 -4.79
CA THR A 310 -9.95 -0.60 -3.80
C THR A 310 -9.68 -1.86 -2.98
N PHE A 311 -10.72 -2.62 -2.66
CA PHE A 311 -10.63 -3.90 -1.95
C PHE A 311 -9.82 -4.93 -2.75
N ALA A 312 -10.16 -5.13 -4.03
CA ALA A 312 -9.45 -6.06 -4.91
C ALA A 312 -7.99 -5.64 -5.12
N PHE A 313 -7.71 -4.33 -5.21
CA PHE A 313 -6.34 -3.81 -5.30
C PHE A 313 -5.55 -4.00 -4.01
N ALA A 314 -6.12 -3.69 -2.86
CA ALA A 314 -5.48 -3.87 -1.56
C ALA A 314 -5.22 -5.36 -1.24
N GLN A 315 -6.14 -6.24 -1.64
CA GLN A 315 -5.97 -7.69 -1.58
C GLN A 315 -4.81 -8.15 -2.48
N PHE A 316 -4.78 -7.70 -3.74
CA PHE A 316 -3.69 -7.96 -4.69
C PHE A 316 -2.34 -7.51 -4.15
N GLU A 317 -2.25 -6.26 -3.69
CA GLU A 317 -1.01 -5.67 -3.17
C GLU A 317 -0.48 -6.43 -1.95
N SER A 318 -1.34 -6.77 -1.01
CA SER A 318 -0.96 -7.45 0.23
C SER A 318 -0.50 -8.90 0.01
N THR A 319 -1.07 -9.60 -0.96
CA THR A 319 -0.73 -11.01 -1.26
C THR A 319 0.43 -11.14 -2.25
N LEU A 320 0.79 -10.09 -2.96
CA LEU A 320 1.84 -10.11 -3.97
C LEU A 320 3.21 -10.51 -3.40
N SER A 321 3.53 -10.05 -2.19
CA SER A 321 4.78 -10.43 -1.52
C SER A 321 4.85 -11.93 -1.22
N LEU A 322 3.71 -12.56 -0.91
CA LEU A 322 3.63 -14.02 -0.73
C LEU A 322 3.70 -14.75 -2.07
N LEU A 323 3.15 -14.15 -3.14
CA LEU A 323 3.27 -14.70 -4.49
C LEU A 323 4.72 -14.69 -4.98
N THR A 324 5.44 -13.59 -4.78
CA THR A 324 6.86 -13.51 -5.15
C THR A 324 7.71 -14.51 -4.35
N ASP A 325 7.41 -14.73 -3.06
CA ASP A 325 8.05 -15.78 -2.26
C ASP A 325 7.68 -17.19 -2.77
N PHE A 326 6.42 -17.41 -3.15
CA PHE A 326 5.97 -18.64 -3.79
C PHE A 326 6.73 -18.93 -5.10
N LEU A 327 7.03 -17.92 -5.90
CA LEU A 327 7.82 -18.05 -7.14
C LEU A 327 9.34 -18.19 -6.87
N GLY A 328 9.77 -18.25 -5.61
CA GLY A 328 11.18 -18.38 -5.24
C GLY A 328 11.99 -17.09 -5.39
N MET A 329 11.31 -15.93 -5.47
CA MET A 329 11.99 -14.65 -5.60
C MET A 329 12.54 -14.18 -4.26
N ALA A 330 13.82 -13.76 -4.24
CA ALA A 330 14.45 -13.17 -3.06
C ALA A 330 13.78 -11.86 -2.63
N ASP A 331 14.08 -11.42 -1.39
CA ASP A 331 13.55 -10.18 -0.84
C ASP A 331 13.87 -8.96 -1.70
N ARG A 332 15.09 -8.89 -2.24
CA ARG A 332 15.48 -7.81 -3.16
C ARG A 332 14.63 -7.79 -4.42
N SER A 333 14.36 -8.96 -5.01
CA SER A 333 13.50 -9.08 -6.20
C SER A 333 12.05 -8.72 -5.88
N ASN A 334 11.55 -9.08 -4.69
CA ASN A 334 10.25 -8.66 -4.21
C ASN A 334 10.14 -7.12 -4.17
N TYR A 335 11.13 -6.44 -3.61
CA TYR A 335 11.18 -4.98 -3.62
C TYR A 335 11.16 -4.38 -5.03
N LEU A 336 11.89 -4.99 -5.97
CA LEU A 336 11.93 -4.53 -7.36
C LEU A 336 10.55 -4.70 -8.06
N VAL A 337 9.79 -5.75 -7.72
CA VAL A 337 8.40 -5.92 -8.18
C VAL A 337 7.52 -4.78 -7.68
N PHE A 338 7.61 -4.42 -6.39
CA PHE A 338 6.84 -3.29 -5.84
C PHE A 338 7.28 -1.94 -6.42
N ALA A 339 8.58 -1.73 -6.64
CA ALA A 339 9.10 -0.55 -7.33
C ALA A 339 8.57 -0.45 -8.77
N TYR A 340 8.52 -1.59 -9.48
CA TYR A 340 7.94 -1.68 -10.82
C TYR A 340 6.46 -1.33 -10.83
N ILE A 341 5.66 -1.85 -9.88
CA ILE A 341 4.26 -1.49 -9.71
C ILE A 341 4.10 0.01 -9.44
N GLY A 342 4.91 0.56 -8.52
CA GLY A 342 4.92 1.99 -8.22
C GLY A 342 5.21 2.85 -9.45
N LEU A 343 6.20 2.43 -10.27
CA LEU A 343 6.54 3.11 -11.52
C LEU A 343 5.37 3.07 -12.51
N VAL A 344 4.76 1.88 -12.73
CA VAL A 344 3.60 1.73 -13.61
C VAL A 344 2.43 2.58 -13.11
N LEU A 345 2.17 2.60 -11.80
CA LEU A 345 1.13 3.41 -11.17
C LEU A 345 1.36 4.91 -11.44
N THR A 346 2.58 5.38 -11.19
CA THR A 346 2.98 6.79 -11.36
C THR A 346 2.86 7.23 -12.82
N LEU A 347 3.37 6.43 -13.75
CA LEU A 347 3.29 6.71 -15.18
C LEU A 347 1.84 6.66 -15.69
N SER A 348 1.07 5.68 -15.23
CA SER A 348 -0.34 5.54 -15.62
C SER A 348 -1.17 6.72 -15.14
N GLN A 349 -1.06 7.12 -13.88
CA GLN A 349 -1.81 8.27 -13.34
C GLN A 349 -1.30 9.61 -13.92
N GLY A 350 0.01 9.80 -13.96
CA GLY A 350 0.63 11.05 -14.38
C GLY A 350 0.52 11.35 -15.88
N LEU A 351 0.62 10.33 -16.72
CA LEU A 351 0.65 10.49 -18.18
C LEU A 351 -0.61 9.96 -18.86
N LEU A 352 -0.97 8.69 -18.59
CA LEU A 352 -2.05 8.03 -19.32
C LEU A 352 -3.42 8.59 -18.90
N VAL A 353 -3.76 8.50 -17.63
CA VAL A 353 -5.07 8.91 -17.10
C VAL A 353 -5.27 10.41 -17.29
N ARG A 354 -4.27 11.22 -16.97
CA ARG A 354 -4.34 12.68 -17.13
C ARG A 354 -4.65 13.11 -18.57
N ARG A 355 -4.15 12.37 -19.57
CA ARG A 355 -4.38 12.69 -21.00
C ARG A 355 -5.67 12.08 -21.55
N LEU A 356 -6.02 10.86 -21.10
CA LEU A 356 -7.16 10.13 -21.66
C LEU A 356 -8.48 10.48 -20.97
N LEU A 357 -8.49 10.72 -19.66
CA LEU A 357 -9.70 11.00 -18.90
C LEU A 357 -10.53 12.16 -19.49
N PRO A 358 -9.94 13.33 -19.85
CA PRO A 358 -10.70 14.42 -20.49
C PRO A 358 -11.23 14.11 -21.88
N ARG A 359 -10.58 13.17 -22.61
CA ARG A 359 -10.96 12.80 -23.98
C ARG A 359 -11.99 11.69 -24.05
N VAL A 360 -11.86 10.69 -23.20
CA VAL A 360 -12.66 9.46 -23.18
C VAL A 360 -13.91 9.63 -22.32
N GLY A 361 -13.82 10.46 -21.29
CA GLY A 361 -14.84 10.66 -20.26
C GLY A 361 -14.73 9.64 -19.11
N GLU A 362 -15.23 10.04 -17.96
CA GLU A 362 -15.05 9.33 -16.70
C GLU A 362 -15.68 7.94 -16.71
N LEU A 363 -16.91 7.83 -17.22
CA LEU A 363 -17.64 6.56 -17.20
C LEU A 363 -16.99 5.50 -18.09
N LYS A 364 -16.60 5.87 -19.32
CA LYS A 364 -15.93 4.95 -20.25
C LYS A 364 -14.58 4.53 -19.70
N MET A 365 -13.86 5.47 -19.06
CA MET A 365 -12.56 5.21 -18.44
C MET A 365 -12.70 4.27 -17.24
N ALA A 366 -13.73 4.44 -16.39
CA ALA A 366 -14.03 3.55 -15.28
C ALA A 366 -14.37 2.14 -15.77
N VAL A 367 -15.21 2.00 -16.81
CA VAL A 367 -15.53 0.68 -17.42
C VAL A 367 -14.28 0.03 -17.98
N ALA A 368 -13.49 0.73 -18.77
CA ALA A 368 -12.25 0.18 -19.34
C ALA A 368 -11.27 -0.23 -18.23
N GLY A 369 -11.14 0.58 -17.18
CA GLY A 369 -10.26 0.29 -16.03
C GLY A 369 -10.71 -0.93 -15.23
N THR A 370 -12.02 -1.08 -14.95
CA THR A 370 -12.55 -2.25 -14.24
C THR A 370 -12.39 -3.53 -15.06
N ILE A 371 -12.61 -3.51 -16.37
CA ILE A 371 -12.35 -4.64 -17.28
C ILE A 371 -10.87 -5.00 -17.26
N LEU A 372 -9.99 -4.00 -17.44
CA LEU A 372 -8.55 -4.22 -17.48
C LEU A 372 -8.02 -4.81 -16.17
N MET A 373 -8.52 -4.34 -15.03
CA MET A 373 -8.15 -4.88 -13.72
C MET A 373 -8.67 -6.31 -13.53
N THR A 374 -9.88 -6.65 -14.00
CA THR A 374 -10.41 -8.02 -13.99
C THR A 374 -9.49 -8.96 -14.77
N VAL A 375 -9.18 -8.59 -16.02
CA VAL A 375 -8.27 -9.38 -16.89
C VAL A 375 -6.88 -9.47 -16.25
N GLY A 376 -6.38 -8.37 -15.68
CA GLY A 376 -5.09 -8.33 -15.00
C GLY A 376 -5.00 -9.29 -13.82
N LEU A 377 -6.01 -9.34 -12.95
CA LEU A 377 -6.04 -10.26 -11.80
C LEU A 377 -6.14 -11.73 -12.24
N LEU A 378 -6.93 -12.04 -13.26
CA LEU A 378 -6.96 -13.39 -13.87
C LEU A 378 -5.61 -13.76 -14.48
N ALA A 379 -4.96 -12.82 -15.16
CA ALA A 379 -3.65 -13.04 -15.75
C ALA A 379 -2.55 -13.23 -14.69
N VAL A 380 -2.63 -12.52 -13.55
CA VAL A 380 -1.73 -12.75 -12.38
C VAL A 380 -1.96 -14.15 -11.81
N SER A 381 -3.22 -14.57 -11.63
CA SER A 381 -3.54 -15.95 -11.21
C SER A 381 -2.96 -16.98 -12.16
N TRP A 382 -3.06 -16.73 -13.48
CA TRP A 382 -2.50 -17.62 -14.50
C TRP A 382 -0.96 -17.63 -14.49
N ALA A 383 -0.30 -16.48 -14.31
CA ALA A 383 1.15 -16.40 -14.15
C ALA A 383 1.64 -17.17 -12.91
N ALA A 384 0.89 -17.06 -11.81
CA ALA A 384 1.15 -17.82 -10.59
C ALA A 384 0.97 -19.34 -10.79
N ASP A 385 -0.07 -19.76 -11.51
CA ASP A 385 -0.31 -21.18 -11.87
C ASP A 385 0.81 -21.74 -12.74
N ARG A 386 1.38 -20.93 -13.64
CA ARG A 386 2.52 -21.30 -14.49
C ARG A 386 3.87 -21.22 -13.78
N GLU A 387 3.91 -20.75 -12.55
CA GLU A 387 5.13 -20.48 -11.79
C GLU A 387 6.16 -19.64 -12.57
N SER A 388 5.70 -18.71 -13.40
CA SER A 388 6.53 -17.96 -14.32
C SER A 388 6.72 -16.52 -13.86
N THR A 389 7.94 -16.19 -13.42
CA THR A 389 8.32 -14.83 -13.04
C THR A 389 8.25 -13.85 -14.23
N SER A 390 8.67 -14.27 -15.42
CA SER A 390 8.64 -13.43 -16.63
C SER A 390 7.20 -13.10 -17.02
N LEU A 391 6.29 -14.08 -16.91
CA LEU A 391 4.88 -13.87 -17.19
C LEU A 391 4.27 -12.93 -16.13
N LEU A 392 4.64 -13.09 -14.85
CA LEU A 392 4.19 -12.19 -13.79
C LEU A 392 4.53 -10.73 -14.11
N TYR A 393 5.80 -10.42 -14.45
CA TYR A 393 6.20 -9.06 -14.82
C TYR A 393 5.42 -8.51 -16.02
N SER A 394 5.11 -9.37 -17.00
CA SER A 394 4.37 -8.97 -18.19
C SER A 394 2.91 -8.62 -17.93
N VAL A 395 2.25 -9.30 -16.97
CA VAL A 395 0.81 -9.13 -16.70
C VAL A 395 0.50 -8.15 -15.58
N LEU A 396 1.44 -7.88 -14.65
CA LEU A 396 1.26 -6.95 -13.55
C LEU A 396 0.74 -5.57 -13.98
N PRO A 397 1.22 -4.97 -15.09
CA PRO A 397 0.73 -3.67 -15.54
C PRO A 397 -0.77 -3.63 -15.80
N LEU A 398 -1.39 -4.74 -16.22
CA LEU A 398 -2.83 -4.76 -16.51
C LEU A 398 -3.67 -4.41 -15.27
N SER A 399 -3.36 -5.04 -14.12
CA SER A 399 -4.06 -4.74 -12.86
C SER A 399 -3.81 -3.32 -12.39
N VAL A 400 -2.56 -2.86 -12.48
CA VAL A 400 -2.14 -1.54 -11.98
C VAL A 400 -2.70 -0.41 -12.83
N VAL A 401 -2.65 -0.52 -14.16
CA VAL A 401 -3.23 0.45 -15.09
C VAL A 401 -4.75 0.47 -14.94
N GLY A 402 -5.38 -0.70 -14.78
CA GLY A 402 -6.81 -0.83 -14.52
C GLY A 402 -7.24 -0.05 -13.28
N PHE A 403 -6.55 -0.25 -12.15
CA PHE A 403 -6.78 0.50 -10.91
C PHE A 403 -6.55 2.00 -11.08
N SER A 404 -5.43 2.37 -11.75
CA SER A 404 -5.07 3.77 -12.01
C SER A 404 -6.12 4.51 -12.83
N ALA A 405 -6.77 3.82 -13.76
CA ALA A 405 -7.84 4.40 -14.58
C ALA A 405 -9.17 4.49 -13.81
N THR A 406 -9.50 3.47 -13.02
CA THR A 406 -10.80 3.36 -12.35
C THR A 406 -10.94 4.36 -11.20
N ASN A 407 -9.97 4.43 -10.29
CA ASN A 407 -10.10 5.18 -9.05
C ASN A 407 -10.35 6.69 -9.27
N PRO A 408 -9.53 7.45 -10.03
CA PRO A 408 -9.79 8.86 -10.29
C PRO A 408 -11.07 9.09 -11.12
N SER A 409 -11.43 8.16 -12.00
CA SER A 409 -12.67 8.24 -12.77
C SER A 409 -13.91 8.15 -11.89
N LEU A 410 -13.93 7.21 -10.93
CA LEU A 410 -15.02 7.08 -9.97
C LEU A 410 -15.10 8.28 -9.03
N GLN A 411 -13.96 8.83 -8.58
CA GLN A 411 -13.94 10.05 -7.77
C GLN A 411 -14.49 11.27 -8.54
N SER A 412 -14.13 11.42 -9.82
CA SER A 412 -14.67 12.48 -10.70
C SER A 412 -16.18 12.32 -10.93
N LEU A 413 -16.65 11.08 -11.22
CA LEU A 413 -18.07 10.78 -11.36
C LEU A 413 -18.84 11.08 -10.07
N LEU A 414 -18.29 10.71 -8.91
CA LEU A 414 -18.89 10.97 -7.61
C LEU A 414 -19.06 12.48 -7.38
N SER A 415 -18.01 13.25 -7.66
CA SER A 415 -18.03 14.72 -7.55
C SER A 415 -19.07 15.36 -8.48
N ARG A 416 -19.15 14.92 -9.75
CA ARG A 416 -20.09 15.49 -10.73
C ARG A 416 -21.56 15.16 -10.48
N ARG A 417 -21.85 13.99 -9.86
CA ARG A 417 -23.22 13.57 -9.54
C ARG A 417 -23.70 14.05 -8.17
N THR A 418 -22.91 14.87 -7.50
CA THR A 418 -23.20 15.42 -6.18
C THR A 418 -23.36 16.92 -6.29
N SER A 419 -24.38 17.47 -5.65
CA SER A 419 -24.59 18.91 -5.52
C SER A 419 -23.45 19.58 -4.74
N ALA A 420 -23.16 20.84 -5.03
CA ALA A 420 -22.03 21.57 -4.45
C ALA A 420 -22.06 21.63 -2.91
N ASP A 421 -23.23 21.70 -2.32
CA ASP A 421 -23.48 21.69 -0.86
C ASP A 421 -23.16 20.35 -0.18
N GLN A 422 -23.36 19.22 -0.87
CA GLN A 422 -23.12 17.85 -0.36
C GLN A 422 -21.77 17.26 -0.78
N GLN A 423 -21.03 17.93 -1.68
CA GLN A 423 -19.82 17.38 -2.30
C GLN A 423 -18.75 16.96 -1.28
N GLY A 424 -18.54 17.77 -0.25
CA GLY A 424 -17.56 17.44 0.80
C GLY A 424 -17.90 16.18 1.58
N GLY A 425 -19.19 16.00 1.95
CA GLY A 425 -19.67 14.82 2.68
C GLY A 425 -19.57 13.55 1.84
N ILE A 426 -20.01 13.59 0.60
CA ILE A 426 -20.04 12.41 -0.30
C ILE A 426 -18.64 11.99 -0.76
N LEU A 427 -17.74 12.93 -1.05
CA LEU A 427 -16.33 12.61 -1.29
C LEU A 427 -15.65 12.02 -0.05
N GLY A 428 -16.00 12.50 1.15
CA GLY A 428 -15.57 11.91 2.42
C GLY A 428 -16.04 10.47 2.59
N LEU A 429 -17.29 10.15 2.19
CA LEU A 429 -17.79 8.77 2.16
C LEU A 429 -16.99 7.89 1.20
N GLY A 430 -16.64 8.39 0.01
CA GLY A 430 -15.78 7.68 -0.94
C GLY A 430 -14.41 7.34 -0.34
N GLN A 431 -13.82 8.26 0.42
CA GLN A 431 -12.57 8.01 1.15
C GLN A 431 -12.75 6.97 2.28
N SER A 432 -13.87 7.01 3.00
CA SER A 432 -14.20 6.03 4.04
C SER A 432 -14.39 4.63 3.45
N MET A 433 -15.06 4.50 2.28
CA MET A 433 -15.18 3.24 1.56
C MET A 433 -13.81 2.69 1.12
N SER A 434 -12.94 3.56 0.63
CA SER A 434 -11.56 3.19 0.27
C SER A 434 -10.73 2.77 1.49
N ALA A 435 -10.91 3.42 2.64
CA ALA A 435 -10.23 3.05 3.89
C ALA A 435 -10.72 1.69 4.40
N LEU A 436 -12.04 1.45 4.40
CA LEU A 436 -12.63 0.16 4.78
C LEU A 436 -12.15 -0.97 3.86
N ALA A 437 -12.06 -0.70 2.57
CA ALA A 437 -11.52 -1.64 1.58
C ALA A 437 -10.05 -2.02 1.88
N ARG A 438 -9.23 -1.05 2.27
CA ARG A 438 -7.82 -1.29 2.68
C ARG A 438 -7.67 -2.01 4.02
N ILE A 439 -8.71 -2.03 4.84
CA ILE A 439 -8.75 -2.84 6.07
C ILE A 439 -9.13 -4.28 5.74
N LEU A 440 -10.21 -4.47 5.00
CA LEU A 440 -10.79 -5.79 4.75
C LEU A 440 -10.05 -6.56 3.63
N GLY A 441 -9.53 -5.86 2.62
CA GLY A 441 -8.83 -6.46 1.47
C GLY A 441 -7.63 -7.34 1.88
N PRO A 442 -6.65 -6.81 2.60
CA PRO A 442 -5.52 -7.59 3.10
C PRO A 442 -5.95 -8.74 4.01
N THR A 443 -6.93 -8.50 4.91
CA THR A 443 -7.40 -9.51 5.85
C THR A 443 -7.98 -10.72 5.12
N LEU A 444 -8.88 -10.49 4.16
CA LEU A 444 -9.44 -11.58 3.36
C LEU A 444 -8.39 -12.20 2.41
N GLY A 445 -7.60 -11.38 1.72
CA GLY A 445 -6.62 -11.84 0.75
C GLY A 445 -5.58 -12.78 1.36
N LEU A 446 -5.01 -12.39 2.49
CA LEU A 446 -3.99 -13.18 3.17
C LEU A 446 -4.57 -14.45 3.81
N THR A 447 -5.80 -14.41 4.32
CA THR A 447 -6.51 -15.61 4.81
C THR A 447 -6.80 -16.59 3.66
N LEU A 448 -7.22 -16.09 2.50
CA LEU A 448 -7.43 -16.92 1.31
C LEU A 448 -6.13 -17.57 0.80
N SER A 449 -5.01 -16.88 0.95
CA SER A 449 -3.69 -17.37 0.53
C SER A 449 -3.20 -18.56 1.36
N ASP A 450 -3.70 -18.76 2.58
CA ASP A 450 -3.39 -19.93 3.41
C ASP A 450 -3.89 -21.22 2.75
N ASN A 451 -4.99 -21.16 2.02
CA ASN A 451 -5.54 -22.31 1.30
C ASN A 451 -4.92 -22.49 -0.09
N SER A 452 -4.72 -21.40 -0.83
CA SER A 452 -4.06 -21.40 -2.14
C SER A 452 -3.61 -19.99 -2.49
N ILE A 453 -2.39 -19.87 -3.03
CA ILE A 453 -1.84 -18.58 -3.47
C ILE A 453 -2.63 -17.98 -4.67
N LEU A 454 -3.39 -18.78 -5.38
CA LEU A 454 -4.20 -18.35 -6.54
C LEU A 454 -5.53 -17.70 -6.11
N ARG A 455 -6.12 -18.18 -5.00
CA ARG A 455 -7.47 -17.77 -4.54
C ARG A 455 -7.66 -16.26 -4.38
N PRO A 456 -6.72 -15.52 -3.79
CA PRO A 456 -6.88 -14.07 -3.67
C PRO A 456 -7.13 -13.40 -5.02
N TYR A 457 -6.37 -13.76 -6.04
CA TYR A 457 -6.47 -13.18 -7.38
C TYR A 457 -7.76 -13.56 -8.09
N GLN A 458 -8.20 -14.82 -7.93
CA GLN A 458 -9.47 -15.32 -8.50
C GLN A 458 -10.68 -14.64 -7.85
N VAL A 459 -10.69 -14.55 -6.51
CA VAL A 459 -11.76 -13.85 -5.77
C VAL A 459 -11.74 -12.35 -6.12
N GLY A 460 -10.57 -11.72 -6.17
CA GLY A 460 -10.41 -10.34 -6.60
C GLY A 460 -10.96 -10.10 -8.01
N ALA A 461 -10.66 -10.99 -8.95
CA ALA A 461 -11.20 -10.93 -10.32
C ALA A 461 -12.73 -11.08 -10.35
N GLY A 462 -13.30 -11.99 -9.54
CA GLY A 462 -14.75 -12.11 -9.39
C GLY A 462 -15.42 -10.85 -8.88
N LEU A 463 -14.83 -10.20 -7.85
CA LEU A 463 -15.31 -8.92 -7.33
C LEU A 463 -15.19 -7.80 -8.38
N MET A 464 -14.11 -7.81 -9.16
CA MET A 464 -13.94 -6.84 -10.25
C MET A 464 -14.91 -7.07 -11.40
N LEU A 465 -15.31 -8.32 -11.69
CA LEU A 465 -16.38 -8.60 -12.65
C LEU A 465 -17.72 -8.00 -12.19
N VAL A 466 -18.03 -8.07 -10.89
CA VAL A 466 -19.19 -7.38 -10.32
C VAL A 466 -19.04 -5.86 -10.51
N SER A 467 -17.84 -5.30 -10.29
CA SER A 467 -17.56 -3.89 -10.52
C SER A 467 -17.75 -3.48 -11.99
N VAL A 468 -17.41 -4.35 -12.95
CA VAL A 468 -17.70 -4.13 -14.38
C VAL A 468 -19.20 -4.02 -14.61
N LEU A 469 -20.00 -4.95 -14.09
CA LEU A 469 -21.46 -4.93 -14.24
C LEU A 469 -22.07 -3.64 -13.62
N MET A 470 -21.56 -3.24 -12.45
CA MET A 470 -22.01 -2.00 -11.77
C MET A 470 -21.63 -0.74 -12.55
N THR A 471 -20.42 -0.65 -13.12
CA THR A 471 -20.02 0.48 -13.95
C THR A 471 -20.81 0.55 -15.27
N LEU A 472 -21.17 -0.60 -15.85
CA LEU A 472 -22.06 -0.67 -17.00
C LEU A 472 -23.49 -0.24 -16.65
N ALA A 473 -23.99 -0.59 -15.46
CA ALA A 473 -25.31 -0.16 -14.97
C ALA A 473 -25.38 1.38 -14.79
N LEU A 474 -24.27 2.01 -14.37
CA LEU A 474 -24.17 3.48 -14.27
C LEU A 474 -24.42 4.20 -15.61
N ARG A 475 -24.19 3.52 -16.74
CA ARG A 475 -24.45 4.03 -18.09
C ARG A 475 -25.96 4.22 -18.37
N LYS A 476 -26.81 3.45 -17.70
CA LYS A 476 -28.27 3.52 -17.86
C LYS A 476 -28.95 4.48 -16.90
N SER A 477 -28.24 4.96 -15.86
CA SER A 477 -28.79 5.93 -14.92
C SER A 477 -28.73 7.33 -15.53
N PRO A 478 -29.87 8.06 -15.68
CA PRO A 478 -29.88 9.39 -16.25
C PRO A 478 -28.95 10.31 -15.47
N GLU A 479 -28.14 11.08 -16.20
CA GLU A 479 -27.38 12.19 -15.63
C GLU A 479 -28.41 13.23 -15.16
N THR A 480 -28.50 13.43 -13.85
CA THR A 480 -29.07 14.66 -13.33
C THR A 480 -28.03 15.75 -13.64
N GLU A 481 -28.03 16.25 -14.88
CA GLU A 481 -27.41 17.52 -15.16
C GLU A 481 -28.08 18.54 -14.24
N THR A 482 -27.33 19.02 -13.24
CA THR A 482 -27.66 20.29 -12.61
C THR A 482 -27.46 21.31 -13.70
N SER A 483 -28.59 21.69 -14.34
CA SER A 483 -28.62 22.82 -15.24
C SER A 483 -28.22 24.07 -14.47
N ASP A 484 -26.94 24.45 -14.54
CA ASP A 484 -26.53 25.84 -14.39
C ASP A 484 -27.11 26.60 -15.64
N THR A 485 -28.39 26.81 -15.63
CA THR A 485 -28.98 27.86 -16.47
C THR A 485 -28.55 29.16 -15.80
N PRO A 486 -27.74 30.01 -16.44
CA PRO A 486 -27.50 31.34 -15.94
C PRO A 486 -28.87 32.02 -15.79
N ALA A 487 -29.18 32.47 -14.57
CA ALA A 487 -30.34 33.28 -14.33
C ALA A 487 -30.31 34.45 -15.31
N ASP A 488 -31.30 34.47 -16.21
CA ASP A 488 -31.56 35.56 -17.14
C ASP A 488 -31.65 36.86 -16.33
N VAL A 489 -30.64 37.70 -16.43
CA VAL A 489 -30.67 39.05 -15.90
C VAL A 489 -31.62 39.84 -16.79
N THR A 490 -32.90 39.73 -16.54
CA THR A 490 -33.87 40.67 -17.04
C THR A 490 -33.58 42.05 -16.40
N THR A 491 -32.93 42.89 -17.14
CA THR A 491 -32.88 44.33 -16.91
C THR A 491 -34.30 44.91 -16.95
N PRO A 492 -34.79 45.56 -15.91
CA PRO A 492 -36.01 46.37 -16.03
C PRO A 492 -35.70 47.65 -16.81
N ALA A 493 -36.60 47.96 -17.73
CA ALA A 493 -36.63 49.20 -18.52
C ALA A 493 -36.87 50.44 -17.68
#